data_901e09ea52f98e09543991a1614ac5b8
#
_entry.id   901e09ea52f98e09543991a1614ac5b8
#
_cell.length_a   1.000
_cell.length_b   1.000
_cell.length_c   1.000
_cell.angle_alpha   90.00
_cell.angle_beta   90.00
_cell.angle_gamma   90.00
#
_symmetry.space_group_name_H-M   'P 1'
#
loop_
_entity.id
_entity.type
_entity.pdbx_description
1 polymer ?
#
loop_
_entity_poly.entity_id
_entity_poly.type
_entity_poly.pdbx_seq_one_letter_code
_entity_poly.pdbx_strand_id
1 'polypeptide(L)'
;MKKILLLLSFTIVGACSSNSEVSLPTENLNEVLACGDAKGLISKYGAKSVILDTSIVTGDDTLRGAIIFPGTAKQANVFFHEGKISDVSVQGESSVWKTASGLYLGLSLQEVEKINAKNFTISGFGWAHGGSVVSWEGGKLAGDSTLTHLVSFRNKRQNISIEEFKKVSGEAEFDVRHALIQQMNPALEQITILKPYIPTKEEGKGIAKKIESSQIPVR
;
A
#
# COMPACT_ATOMS: atom_id res chain seq x y z
N MET A 1 68.54 -40.19 7.32
CA MET A 1 67.10 -40.42 7.38
C MET A 1 66.40 -39.07 7.55
N LYS A 2 65.93 -38.48 6.46
CA LYS A 2 65.22 -37.16 6.47
C LYS A 2 63.73 -37.42 6.65
N LYS A 3 63.13 -36.93 7.72
CA LYS A 3 61.67 -36.96 7.98
C LYS A 3 61.06 -35.77 7.25
N ILE A 4 60.19 -36.05 6.27
CA ILE A 4 59.38 -35.05 5.57
C ILE A 4 58.10 -34.86 6.39
N LEU A 5 57.89 -33.64 6.90
CA LEU A 5 56.68 -33.22 7.62
C LEU A 5 55.70 -32.67 6.60
N LEU A 6 54.61 -33.38 6.36
CA LEU A 6 53.55 -32.97 5.45
C LEU A 6 52.56 -32.07 6.22
N LEU A 7 52.57 -30.77 5.92
CA LEU A 7 51.59 -29.81 6.46
C LEU A 7 50.30 -29.88 5.62
N LEU A 8 49.25 -30.40 6.22
CA LEU A 8 47.91 -30.42 5.62
C LEU A 8 47.24 -29.05 5.94
N SER A 9 47.19 -28.14 4.95
CA SER A 9 46.46 -26.89 5.07
C SER A 9 44.95 -27.12 4.87
N PHE A 10 44.22 -26.97 5.96
CA PHE A 10 42.75 -27.05 5.94
C PHE A 10 42.21 -25.66 5.55
N THR A 11 41.77 -25.50 4.29
CA THR A 11 41.05 -24.30 3.84
C THR A 11 39.59 -24.40 4.30
N ILE A 12 39.22 -23.61 5.31
CA ILE A 12 37.84 -23.39 5.71
C ILE A 12 37.21 -22.46 4.68
N VAL A 13 36.38 -23.00 3.79
CA VAL A 13 35.49 -22.22 2.92
C VAL A 13 34.34 -21.73 3.81
N GLY A 14 34.46 -20.48 4.26
CA GLY A 14 33.36 -19.80 4.94
C GLY A 14 32.23 -19.54 3.95
N ALA A 15 31.13 -20.28 4.06
CA ALA A 15 29.88 -19.96 3.40
C ALA A 15 29.34 -18.67 4.02
N CYS A 16 29.51 -17.53 3.35
CA CYS A 16 28.78 -16.30 3.68
C CYS A 16 27.30 -16.54 3.37
N SER A 17 26.54 -16.93 4.38
CA SER A 17 25.08 -16.78 4.38
C SER A 17 24.79 -15.28 4.37
N SER A 18 24.47 -14.69 3.25
CA SER A 18 23.89 -13.36 3.18
C SER A 18 22.46 -13.42 3.74
N ASN A 19 22.33 -13.31 5.05
CA ASN A 19 21.09 -12.88 5.65
C ASN A 19 20.88 -11.43 5.19
N SER A 20 20.02 -11.22 4.19
CA SER A 20 19.48 -9.92 3.91
C SER A 20 18.62 -9.53 5.11
N GLU A 21 19.19 -8.75 6.04
CA GLU A 21 18.39 -8.07 7.05
C GLU A 21 17.39 -7.19 6.32
N VAL A 22 16.12 -7.52 6.46
CA VAL A 22 15.02 -6.68 5.97
C VAL A 22 15.07 -5.41 6.84
N SER A 23 15.70 -4.37 6.32
CA SER A 23 15.74 -3.09 7.03
C SER A 23 14.33 -2.52 7.13
N LEU A 24 13.91 -2.18 8.36
CA LEU A 24 12.61 -1.55 8.58
C LEU A 24 12.52 -0.21 7.84
N PRO A 25 11.33 0.15 7.34
CA PRO A 25 11.12 1.43 6.67
C PRO A 25 11.46 2.62 7.57
N THR A 26 12.15 3.60 7.01
CA THR A 26 12.65 4.77 7.75
C THR A 26 11.97 6.08 7.36
N GLU A 27 11.43 6.16 6.14
CA GLU A 27 10.83 7.37 5.58
C GLU A 27 9.32 7.44 5.89
N ASN A 28 8.80 8.64 6.12
CA ASN A 28 7.38 8.85 6.45
C ASN A 28 6.59 9.30 5.22
N LEU A 29 5.67 8.45 4.75
CA LEU A 29 4.84 8.74 3.58
C LEU A 29 3.95 9.98 3.76
N ASN A 30 3.52 10.28 4.98
CA ASN A 30 2.73 11.46 5.29
C ASN A 30 3.48 12.78 5.00
N GLU A 31 4.81 12.76 5.01
CA GLU A 31 5.61 13.92 4.65
C GLU A 31 5.55 14.27 3.15
N VAL A 32 5.32 13.26 2.29
CA VAL A 32 5.07 13.49 0.86
C VAL A 32 3.73 14.19 0.68
N LEU A 33 2.69 13.70 1.35
CA LEU A 33 1.36 14.31 1.34
C LEU A 33 1.38 15.75 1.88
N ALA A 34 2.24 16.03 2.87
CA ALA A 34 2.41 17.35 3.48
C ALA A 34 3.10 18.38 2.56
N CYS A 35 3.76 17.96 1.46
CA CYS A 35 4.34 18.91 0.48
C CYS A 35 3.29 19.81 -0.16
N GLY A 36 2.03 19.42 -0.18
CA GLY A 36 0.89 20.23 -0.55
C GLY A 36 0.66 20.37 -2.06
N ASP A 37 1.71 20.55 -2.87
CA ASP A 37 1.62 20.68 -4.34
C ASP A 37 2.94 20.26 -5.02
N ALA A 38 2.97 20.36 -6.38
CA ALA A 38 4.14 19.99 -7.17
C ALA A 38 5.39 20.83 -6.84
N LYS A 39 5.22 22.10 -6.48
CA LYS A 39 6.35 22.96 -6.09
C LYS A 39 6.95 22.49 -4.76
N GLY A 40 6.11 22.14 -3.81
CA GLY A 40 6.53 21.55 -2.53
C GLY A 40 7.29 20.24 -2.70
N LEU A 41 6.84 19.34 -3.62
CA LEU A 41 7.58 18.11 -3.95
C LEU A 41 8.99 18.42 -4.48
N ILE A 42 9.09 19.33 -5.46
CA ILE A 42 10.38 19.71 -6.05
C ILE A 42 11.28 20.36 -5.01
N SER A 43 10.72 21.24 -4.15
CA SER A 43 11.47 21.90 -3.08
C SER A 43 12.04 20.90 -2.07
N LYS A 44 11.26 19.87 -1.71
CA LYS A 44 11.67 18.89 -0.70
C LYS A 44 12.60 17.82 -1.26
N TYR A 45 12.32 17.27 -2.43
CA TYR A 45 13.00 16.09 -2.98
C TYR A 45 13.97 16.40 -4.12
N GLY A 46 13.95 17.65 -4.64
CA GLY A 46 14.77 18.08 -5.76
C GLY A 46 14.17 17.72 -7.14
N ALA A 47 14.34 18.58 -8.11
CA ALA A 47 13.76 18.41 -9.46
C ALA A 47 14.22 17.12 -10.17
N LYS A 48 15.43 16.64 -9.88
CA LYS A 48 15.96 15.40 -10.49
C LYS A 48 15.28 14.12 -9.97
N SER A 49 14.65 14.18 -8.81
CA SER A 49 14.00 13.06 -8.15
C SER A 49 12.49 13.02 -8.38
N VAL A 50 11.92 13.99 -9.12
CA VAL A 50 10.48 14.15 -9.31
C VAL A 50 10.15 14.19 -10.79
N ILE A 51 9.35 13.24 -11.26
CA ILE A 51 8.74 13.29 -12.60
C ILE A 51 7.31 13.78 -12.42
N LEU A 52 7.00 14.93 -13.00
CA LEU A 52 5.65 15.50 -13.00
C LEU A 52 4.86 15.06 -14.23
N ASP A 53 3.53 15.14 -14.14
CA ASP A 53 2.59 14.96 -15.23
C ASP A 53 2.81 13.67 -16.03
N THR A 54 3.01 12.56 -15.32
CA THR A 54 3.23 11.24 -15.91
C THR A 54 2.03 10.34 -15.73
N SER A 55 1.91 9.31 -16.58
CA SER A 55 0.89 8.27 -16.47
C SER A 55 1.32 7.22 -15.45
N ILE A 56 0.43 6.92 -14.50
CA ILE A 56 0.65 5.95 -13.43
C ILE A 56 -0.46 4.90 -13.51
N VAL A 57 -0.06 3.63 -13.65
CA VAL A 57 -1.01 2.50 -13.63
C VAL A 57 -1.37 2.19 -12.19
N THR A 58 -2.66 2.13 -11.90
CA THR A 58 -3.21 1.83 -10.58
C THR A 58 -4.38 0.85 -10.73
N GLY A 59 -4.17 -0.43 -10.43
CA GLY A 59 -5.14 -1.48 -10.75
C GLY A 59 -5.38 -1.55 -12.25
N ASP A 60 -6.63 -1.40 -12.68
CA ASP A 60 -7.06 -1.40 -14.09
C ASP A 60 -7.04 0.00 -14.72
N ASP A 61 -6.78 1.04 -13.94
CA ASP A 61 -6.82 2.43 -14.37
C ASP A 61 -5.43 3.00 -14.64
N THR A 62 -5.39 4.05 -15.46
CA THR A 62 -4.20 4.89 -15.65
C THR A 62 -4.54 6.33 -15.33
N LEU A 63 -3.92 6.85 -14.28
CA LEU A 63 -4.13 8.19 -13.78
C LEU A 63 -2.92 9.09 -14.06
N ARG A 64 -3.16 10.40 -14.19
CA ARG A 64 -2.08 11.39 -14.28
C ARG A 64 -1.63 11.79 -12.88
N GLY A 65 -0.30 11.87 -12.69
CA GLY A 65 0.26 12.21 -11.39
C GLY A 65 1.74 12.57 -11.47
N ALA A 66 2.42 12.49 -10.35
CA ALA A 66 3.87 12.60 -10.26
C ALA A 66 4.45 11.33 -9.62
N ILE A 67 5.70 11.03 -9.98
CA ILE A 67 6.47 9.96 -9.36
C ILE A 67 7.68 10.60 -8.68
N ILE A 68 7.89 10.32 -7.41
CA ILE A 68 9.12 10.67 -6.71
C ILE A 68 10.05 9.45 -6.65
N PHE A 69 11.36 9.69 -6.84
CA PHE A 69 12.42 8.67 -6.86
C PHE A 69 12.13 7.46 -7.77
N PRO A 70 11.80 7.67 -9.06
CA PRO A 70 11.37 6.61 -9.98
C PRO A 70 12.39 5.49 -10.07
N GLY A 71 11.91 4.23 -10.07
CA GLY A 71 12.72 3.03 -10.22
C GLY A 71 13.59 2.66 -9.02
N THR A 72 13.36 3.27 -7.86
CA THR A 72 14.11 2.99 -6.62
C THR A 72 13.20 2.46 -5.52
N ALA A 73 13.78 1.93 -4.43
CA ALA A 73 13.04 1.56 -3.23
C ALA A 73 12.33 2.76 -2.53
N LYS A 74 12.68 3.98 -2.93
CA LYS A 74 12.04 5.23 -2.48
C LYS A 74 10.93 5.71 -3.41
N GLN A 75 10.58 4.95 -4.45
CA GLN A 75 9.53 5.38 -5.37
C GLN A 75 8.20 5.50 -4.62
N ALA A 76 7.53 6.65 -4.83
CA ALA A 76 6.13 6.84 -4.45
C ALA A 76 5.39 7.58 -5.56
N ASN A 77 4.12 7.26 -5.72
CA ASN A 77 3.21 7.87 -6.68
C ASN A 77 2.41 8.96 -5.96
N VAL A 78 2.24 10.09 -6.62
CA VAL A 78 1.58 11.26 -6.04
C VAL A 78 0.49 11.74 -7.00
N PHE A 79 -0.72 11.86 -6.51
CA PHE A 79 -1.86 12.32 -7.30
C PHE A 79 -2.34 13.67 -6.82
N PHE A 80 -2.99 14.40 -7.73
CA PHE A 80 -3.40 15.77 -7.49
C PHE A 80 -4.88 15.96 -7.78
N HIS A 81 -5.52 16.73 -6.93
CA HIS A 81 -6.84 17.29 -7.16
C HIS A 81 -6.74 18.82 -7.08
N GLU A 82 -7.18 19.53 -8.14
CA GLU A 82 -7.09 20.99 -8.23
C GLU A 82 -5.68 21.57 -7.95
N GLY A 83 -4.65 20.86 -8.42
CA GLY A 83 -3.25 21.29 -8.25
C GLY A 83 -2.66 21.05 -6.84
N LYS A 84 -3.44 20.50 -5.92
CA LYS A 84 -2.98 20.09 -4.59
C LYS A 84 -2.81 18.58 -4.53
N ILE A 85 -1.85 18.09 -3.73
CA ILE A 85 -1.68 16.67 -3.49
C ILE A 85 -2.91 16.16 -2.74
N SER A 86 -3.64 15.26 -3.38
CA SER A 86 -4.81 14.58 -2.83
C SER A 86 -4.44 13.28 -2.14
N ASP A 87 -3.56 12.50 -2.78
CA ASP A 87 -3.15 11.20 -2.27
C ASP A 87 -1.73 10.83 -2.68
N VAL A 88 -1.16 9.91 -1.92
CA VAL A 88 0.19 9.37 -2.15
C VAL A 88 0.12 7.86 -1.98
N SER A 89 0.69 7.12 -2.92
CA SER A 89 0.70 5.65 -2.86
C SER A 89 2.10 5.06 -3.04
N VAL A 90 2.29 3.91 -2.40
CA VAL A 90 3.42 3.00 -2.61
C VAL A 90 2.89 1.61 -2.84
N GLN A 91 3.57 0.84 -3.70
CA GLN A 91 3.16 -0.51 -4.04
C GLN A 91 4.38 -1.40 -4.31
N GLY A 92 4.18 -2.70 -4.21
CA GLY A 92 5.20 -3.72 -4.49
C GLY A 92 5.59 -4.54 -3.27
N GLU A 93 6.76 -5.15 -3.31
CA GLU A 93 7.19 -6.09 -2.26
C GLU A 93 7.81 -5.42 -1.04
N SER A 94 8.47 -4.30 -1.25
CA SER A 94 9.13 -3.55 -0.19
C SER A 94 9.25 -2.07 -0.56
N SER A 95 9.35 -1.23 0.44
CA SER A 95 9.56 0.19 0.29
C SER A 95 10.25 0.74 1.54
N VAL A 96 10.93 1.86 1.41
CA VAL A 96 11.47 2.59 2.58
C VAL A 96 10.41 3.39 3.31
N TRP A 97 9.20 3.47 2.76
CA TRP A 97 8.11 4.28 3.29
C TRP A 97 7.28 3.53 4.32
N LYS A 98 6.89 4.23 5.37
CA LYS A 98 5.83 3.85 6.31
C LYS A 98 4.88 5.01 6.50
N THR A 99 3.65 4.73 6.89
CA THR A 99 2.71 5.76 7.31
C THR A 99 2.99 6.22 8.74
N ALA A 100 2.45 7.36 9.15
CA ALA A 100 2.50 7.80 10.54
C ALA A 100 1.79 6.83 11.49
N SER A 101 0.80 6.07 10.99
CA SER A 101 0.13 5.00 11.73
C SER A 101 0.94 3.70 11.84
N GLY A 102 2.10 3.61 11.18
CA GLY A 102 2.99 2.44 11.25
C GLY A 102 2.76 1.40 10.15
N LEU A 103 1.91 1.64 9.15
CA LEU A 103 1.75 0.74 8.01
C LEU A 103 2.95 0.83 7.08
N TYR A 104 3.44 -0.32 6.59
CA TYR A 104 4.45 -0.44 5.54
C TYR A 104 4.26 -1.72 4.72
N LEU A 105 4.82 -1.77 3.51
CA LEU A 105 4.68 -2.92 2.62
C LEU A 105 5.33 -4.17 3.23
N GLY A 106 4.67 -5.30 3.07
CA GLY A 106 5.11 -6.59 3.59
C GLY A 106 4.52 -7.00 4.94
N LEU A 107 3.83 -6.11 5.66
CA LEU A 107 3.11 -6.47 6.89
C LEU A 107 2.09 -7.58 6.63
N SER A 108 2.00 -8.54 7.53
CA SER A 108 0.97 -9.56 7.55
C SER A 108 -0.38 -9.01 8.01
N LEU A 109 -1.45 -9.76 7.78
CA LEU A 109 -2.79 -9.41 8.29
C LEU A 109 -2.80 -9.21 9.80
N GLN A 110 -2.13 -10.10 10.55
CA GLN A 110 -2.08 -10.01 12.01
C GLN A 110 -1.34 -8.75 12.51
N GLU A 111 -0.28 -8.34 11.81
CA GLU A 111 0.45 -7.11 12.17
C GLU A 111 -0.42 -5.89 11.91
N VAL A 112 -1.13 -5.86 10.78
CA VAL A 112 -2.07 -4.77 10.46
C VAL A 112 -3.25 -4.77 11.43
N GLU A 113 -3.80 -5.92 11.83
CA GLU A 113 -4.85 -6.03 12.85
C GLU A 113 -4.39 -5.46 14.21
N LYS A 114 -3.14 -5.72 14.60
CA LYS A 114 -2.55 -5.14 15.83
C LYS A 114 -2.46 -3.62 15.73
N ILE A 115 -2.05 -3.06 14.59
CA ILE A 115 -2.00 -1.61 14.35
C ILE A 115 -3.41 -1.03 14.38
N ASN A 116 -4.38 -1.67 13.72
CA ASN A 116 -5.79 -1.26 13.70
C ASN A 116 -6.46 -1.37 15.09
N ALA A 117 -5.94 -2.22 15.96
CA ALA A 117 -6.49 -2.58 17.27
C ALA A 117 -7.90 -3.21 17.22
N LYS A 118 -8.35 -3.61 16.05
CA LYS A 118 -9.58 -4.36 15.78
C LYS A 118 -9.38 -5.24 14.55
N ASN A 119 -10.21 -6.29 14.39
CA ASN A 119 -10.33 -6.98 13.11
C ASN A 119 -10.77 -5.99 12.02
N PHE A 120 -10.72 -6.43 10.79
CA PHE A 120 -11.16 -5.64 9.64
C PHE A 120 -11.61 -6.58 8.53
N THR A 121 -12.28 -6.02 7.53
CA THR A 121 -12.86 -6.76 6.40
C THR A 121 -12.10 -6.42 5.12
N ILE A 122 -11.82 -7.44 4.32
CA ILE A 122 -11.20 -7.30 3.00
C ILE A 122 -12.09 -7.89 1.92
N SER A 123 -11.94 -7.40 0.68
CA SER A 123 -12.53 -8.03 -0.49
C SER A 123 -11.81 -9.36 -0.82
N GLY A 124 -12.53 -10.29 -1.45
CA GLY A 124 -11.92 -11.52 -1.95
C GLY A 124 -10.84 -11.26 -2.99
N PHE A 125 -10.01 -12.26 -3.27
CA PHE A 125 -8.86 -12.16 -4.17
C PHE A 125 -9.21 -12.46 -5.63
N GLY A 126 -8.23 -12.30 -6.52
CA GLY A 126 -8.32 -12.75 -7.92
C GLY A 126 -9.04 -11.79 -8.88
N TRP A 127 -9.20 -10.53 -8.52
CA TRP A 127 -9.73 -9.45 -9.35
C TRP A 127 -9.02 -8.13 -9.07
N ALA A 128 -9.35 -7.06 -9.81
CA ALA A 128 -8.63 -5.78 -9.76
C ALA A 128 -8.52 -5.15 -8.36
N HIS A 129 -9.57 -5.27 -7.54
CA HIS A 129 -9.58 -4.75 -6.17
C HIS A 129 -9.45 -5.85 -5.11
N GLY A 130 -8.94 -7.02 -5.52
CA GLY A 130 -8.80 -8.18 -4.64
C GLY A 130 -7.85 -7.91 -3.48
N GLY A 131 -8.28 -8.32 -2.26
CA GLY A 131 -7.52 -8.12 -1.04
C GLY A 131 -7.53 -6.68 -0.49
N SER A 132 -8.32 -5.78 -1.08
CA SER A 132 -8.47 -4.41 -0.57
C SER A 132 -9.26 -4.40 0.74
N VAL A 133 -8.87 -3.55 1.69
CA VAL A 133 -9.66 -3.34 2.90
C VAL A 133 -10.96 -2.63 2.55
N VAL A 134 -12.07 -3.25 2.92
CA VAL A 134 -13.43 -2.73 2.74
C VAL A 134 -13.87 -1.95 3.97
N SER A 135 -13.57 -2.48 5.16
CA SER A 135 -13.93 -1.84 6.43
C SER A 135 -12.85 -2.07 7.48
N TRP A 136 -12.47 -1.00 8.17
CA TRP A 136 -11.58 -1.05 9.33
C TRP A 136 -12.31 -1.36 10.65
N GLU A 137 -13.62 -1.59 10.59
CA GLU A 137 -14.50 -1.88 11.73
C GLU A 137 -14.41 -0.82 12.87
N GLY A 138 -14.17 0.43 12.49
CA GLY A 138 -13.96 1.53 13.43
C GLY A 138 -12.71 1.36 14.29
N GLY A 139 -11.69 0.65 13.80
CA GLY A 139 -10.36 0.57 14.39
C GLY A 139 -9.55 1.85 14.17
N LYS A 140 -8.31 1.87 14.65
CA LYS A 140 -7.41 3.03 14.56
C LYS A 140 -7.08 3.47 13.14
N LEU A 141 -7.20 2.56 12.17
CA LEU A 141 -6.92 2.83 10.76
C LEU A 141 -8.16 3.28 9.96
N ALA A 142 -9.33 3.34 10.59
CA ALA A 142 -10.57 3.79 9.95
C ALA A 142 -10.47 5.20 9.35
N GLY A 143 -9.41 5.93 9.74
CA GLY A 143 -9.24 7.31 9.31
C GLY A 143 -10.09 8.29 10.09
N ASP A 144 -9.96 9.53 9.75
CA ASP A 144 -10.73 10.65 10.29
C ASP A 144 -10.99 11.69 9.18
N SER A 145 -11.46 12.87 9.54
CA SER A 145 -11.68 13.96 8.59
C SER A 145 -10.41 14.51 7.95
N THR A 146 -9.22 14.07 8.35
CA THR A 146 -7.94 14.59 7.86
C THR A 146 -7.16 13.60 7.02
N LEU A 147 -7.34 12.28 7.24
CA LEU A 147 -6.56 11.24 6.59
C LEU A 147 -7.34 9.92 6.48
N THR A 148 -7.28 9.30 5.33
CA THR A 148 -7.82 7.96 5.07
C THR A 148 -6.72 7.03 4.58
N HIS A 149 -6.78 5.75 4.96
CA HIS A 149 -5.88 4.70 4.51
C HIS A 149 -6.63 3.74 3.58
N LEU A 150 -6.21 3.66 2.32
CA LEU A 150 -6.63 2.60 1.39
C LEU A 150 -5.45 1.64 1.24
N VAL A 151 -5.68 0.38 1.53
CA VAL A 151 -4.63 -0.63 1.47
C VAL A 151 -5.14 -1.90 0.83
N SER A 152 -4.25 -2.64 0.19
CA SER A 152 -4.55 -3.97 -0.34
C SER A 152 -3.47 -4.98 0.00
N PHE A 153 -3.90 -6.22 0.13
CA PHE A 153 -3.07 -7.38 0.43
C PHE A 153 -2.96 -8.28 -0.79
N ARG A 154 -1.79 -8.89 -0.97
CA ARG A 154 -1.57 -9.89 -2.01
C ARG A 154 -1.24 -11.24 -1.42
N ASN A 155 -1.87 -12.27 -1.94
CA ASN A 155 -1.43 -13.62 -1.68
C ASN A 155 -0.19 -13.94 -2.50
N LYS A 156 0.96 -14.06 -1.83
CA LYS A 156 2.24 -14.41 -2.45
C LYS A 156 2.56 -15.90 -2.36
N ARG A 157 1.79 -16.66 -1.57
CA ARG A 157 2.03 -18.08 -1.33
C ARG A 157 0.93 -18.91 -1.95
N GLN A 158 1.32 -19.92 -2.72
CA GLN A 158 0.41 -20.95 -3.24
C GLN A 158 0.29 -22.07 -2.20
N ASN A 159 -0.23 -21.75 -1.02
CA ASN A 159 -0.35 -22.66 0.11
C ASN A 159 -1.80 -23.16 0.32
N ILE A 160 -2.67 -22.87 -0.62
CA ILE A 160 -4.05 -23.40 -0.69
C ILE A 160 -4.31 -23.94 -2.10
N SER A 161 -5.25 -24.87 -2.21
CA SER A 161 -5.68 -25.41 -3.51
C SER A 161 -6.46 -24.38 -4.33
N ILE A 162 -6.61 -24.63 -5.64
CA ILE A 162 -7.44 -23.78 -6.52
C ILE A 162 -8.88 -23.74 -6.04
N GLU A 163 -9.43 -24.87 -5.58
CA GLU A 163 -10.80 -24.98 -5.06
C GLU A 163 -10.98 -24.16 -3.77
N GLU A 164 -10.00 -24.13 -2.90
CA GLU A 164 -10.00 -23.30 -1.70
C GLU A 164 -9.86 -21.81 -2.07
N PHE A 165 -8.98 -21.47 -3.01
CA PHE A 165 -8.82 -20.11 -3.48
C PHE A 165 -10.12 -19.54 -4.06
N LYS A 166 -10.89 -20.33 -4.85
CA LYS A 166 -12.18 -19.92 -5.37
C LYS A 166 -13.18 -19.52 -4.29
N LYS A 167 -13.11 -20.12 -3.09
CA LYS A 167 -14.02 -19.80 -1.97
C LYS A 167 -13.74 -18.42 -1.36
N VAL A 168 -12.57 -17.86 -1.59
CA VAL A 168 -12.15 -16.54 -1.07
C VAL A 168 -11.81 -15.56 -2.21
N SER A 169 -12.33 -15.83 -3.41
CA SER A 169 -12.14 -14.99 -4.60
C SER A 169 -13.40 -14.19 -4.94
N GLY A 170 -13.21 -13.15 -5.77
CA GLY A 170 -14.30 -12.29 -6.26
C GLY A 170 -14.62 -11.14 -5.32
N GLU A 171 -15.79 -10.53 -5.51
CA GLU A 171 -16.22 -9.30 -4.82
C GLU A 171 -16.74 -9.54 -3.40
N ALA A 172 -16.85 -10.80 -2.96
CA ALA A 172 -17.32 -11.12 -1.61
C ALA A 172 -16.37 -10.55 -0.56
N GLU A 173 -16.93 -10.15 0.59
CA GLU A 173 -16.20 -9.59 1.71
C GLU A 173 -15.90 -10.67 2.74
N PHE A 174 -14.72 -10.61 3.32
CA PHE A 174 -14.23 -11.59 4.30
C PHE A 174 -13.63 -10.87 5.51
N ASP A 175 -14.00 -11.34 6.70
CA ASP A 175 -13.25 -11.02 7.92
C ASP A 175 -11.81 -11.56 7.77
N VAL A 176 -10.82 -10.77 8.13
CA VAL A 176 -9.41 -11.18 8.03
C VAL A 176 -9.07 -12.40 8.86
N ARG A 177 -9.90 -12.77 9.84
CA ARG A 177 -9.78 -14.01 10.65
C ARG A 177 -10.36 -15.25 9.97
N HIS A 178 -10.94 -15.12 8.78
CA HIS A 178 -11.43 -16.27 8.01
C HIS A 178 -10.29 -17.30 7.80
N ALA A 179 -10.55 -18.58 8.09
CA ALA A 179 -9.51 -19.62 8.16
C ALA A 179 -8.65 -19.70 6.89
N LEU A 180 -9.26 -19.68 5.70
CA LEU A 180 -8.52 -19.71 4.42
C LEU A 180 -7.70 -18.45 4.21
N ILE A 181 -8.19 -17.28 4.59
CA ILE A 181 -7.44 -16.00 4.51
C ILE A 181 -6.21 -16.07 5.41
N GLN A 182 -6.36 -16.55 6.64
CA GLN A 182 -5.25 -16.77 7.57
C GLN A 182 -4.24 -17.79 7.04
N GLN A 183 -4.71 -18.89 6.43
CA GLN A 183 -3.85 -19.90 5.82
C GLN A 183 -3.06 -19.32 4.64
N MET A 184 -3.68 -18.49 3.80
CA MET A 184 -3.01 -17.78 2.69
C MET A 184 -1.92 -16.84 3.21
N ASN A 185 -2.13 -16.24 4.37
CA ASN A 185 -1.23 -15.27 4.99
C ASN A 185 -0.74 -14.20 4.00
N PRO A 186 -1.65 -13.44 3.38
CA PRO A 186 -1.28 -12.42 2.41
C PRO A 186 -0.50 -11.30 3.10
N ALA A 187 0.33 -10.60 2.31
CA ALA A 187 1.11 -9.47 2.78
C ALA A 187 0.58 -8.16 2.20
N LEU A 188 0.72 -7.09 2.97
CA LEU A 188 0.39 -5.74 2.53
C LEU A 188 1.26 -5.35 1.33
N GLU A 189 0.64 -5.08 0.18
CA GLU A 189 1.32 -4.81 -1.08
C GLU A 189 1.13 -3.39 -1.59
N GLN A 190 0.03 -2.76 -1.21
CA GLN A 190 -0.24 -1.37 -1.58
C GLN A 190 -0.74 -0.58 -0.39
N ILE A 191 -0.23 0.63 -0.26
CA ILE A 191 -0.69 1.62 0.71
C ILE A 191 -0.93 2.91 -0.04
N THR A 192 -2.14 3.46 0.11
CA THR A 192 -2.46 4.82 -0.33
C THR A 192 -2.96 5.58 0.89
N ILE A 193 -2.36 6.74 1.14
CA ILE A 193 -2.87 7.71 2.10
C ILE A 193 -3.47 8.88 1.33
N LEU A 194 -4.65 9.31 1.72
CA LEU A 194 -5.35 10.39 1.05
C LEU A 194 -5.99 11.36 2.06
N LYS A 195 -6.06 12.62 1.64
CA LYS A 195 -6.86 13.63 2.34
C LYS A 195 -8.31 13.44 1.93
N PRO A 196 -9.25 13.29 2.86
CA PRO A 196 -10.65 13.26 2.51
C PRO A 196 -11.04 14.50 1.71
N TYR A 197 -11.74 14.28 0.61
CA TYR A 197 -12.32 15.39 -0.14
C TYR A 197 -13.46 16.01 0.67
N ILE A 198 -13.29 17.25 1.07
CA ILE A 198 -14.34 18.03 1.72
C ILE A 198 -14.87 19.00 0.65
N PRO A 199 -16.07 18.75 0.09
CA PRO A 199 -16.61 19.61 -0.94
C PRO A 199 -16.80 21.03 -0.39
N THR A 200 -16.47 22.03 -1.20
CA THR A 200 -16.75 23.42 -0.86
C THR A 200 -18.27 23.61 -0.70
N LYS A 201 -18.69 24.70 -0.03
CA LYS A 201 -20.12 25.00 0.14
C LYS A 201 -20.87 25.11 -1.20
N GLU A 202 -20.20 25.56 -2.26
CA GLU A 202 -20.80 25.70 -3.60
C GLU A 202 -20.91 24.33 -4.31
N GLU A 203 -19.89 23.51 -4.23
CA GLU A 203 -19.92 22.14 -4.74
C GLU A 203 -20.93 21.27 -4.00
N GLY A 204 -21.02 21.39 -2.67
CA GLY A 204 -22.04 20.70 -1.89
C GLY A 204 -23.46 21.09 -2.29
N LYS A 205 -23.73 22.34 -2.64
CA LYS A 205 -25.02 22.78 -3.20
C LYS A 205 -25.27 22.20 -4.60
N GLY A 206 -24.22 22.11 -5.44
CA GLY A 206 -24.29 21.52 -6.76
C GLY A 206 -24.63 20.02 -6.71
N ILE A 207 -23.99 19.27 -5.82
CA ILE A 207 -24.25 17.85 -5.58
C ILE A 207 -25.66 17.63 -5.06
N ALA A 208 -26.10 18.39 -4.06
CA ALA A 208 -27.45 18.29 -3.53
C ALA A 208 -28.53 18.55 -4.62
N LYS A 209 -28.34 19.60 -5.45
CA LYS A 209 -29.22 19.91 -6.56
C LYS A 209 -29.25 18.80 -7.63
N LYS A 210 -28.12 18.15 -7.89
CA LYS A 210 -28.03 17.02 -8.83
C LYS A 210 -28.75 15.77 -8.29
N ILE A 211 -28.66 15.51 -7.01
CA ILE A 211 -29.38 14.41 -6.34
C ILE A 211 -30.88 14.65 -6.38
N GLU A 212 -31.36 15.87 -6.06
CA GLU A 212 -32.76 16.24 -6.14
C GLU A 212 -33.30 16.12 -7.57
N SER A 213 -32.52 16.53 -8.58
CA SER A 213 -32.93 16.43 -10.00
C SER A 213 -32.89 15.02 -10.57
N SER A 214 -32.18 14.08 -9.93
CA SER A 214 -32.08 12.68 -10.34
C SER A 214 -33.17 11.77 -9.72
N GLN A 215 -33.98 12.28 -8.79
CA GLN A 215 -35.16 11.57 -8.30
C GLN A 215 -36.25 11.59 -9.38
N ILE A 216 -36.23 10.58 -10.23
CA ILE A 216 -37.29 10.34 -11.20
C ILE A 216 -38.56 10.00 -10.40
N PRO A 217 -39.67 10.72 -10.62
CA PRO A 217 -40.92 10.38 -9.95
C PRO A 217 -41.36 8.97 -10.41
N VAL A 218 -41.45 8.06 -9.43
CA VAL A 218 -42.05 6.75 -9.65
C VAL A 218 -43.53 7.00 -9.96
N ARG A 219 -43.92 6.71 -11.21
CA ARG A 219 -45.34 6.61 -11.66
C ARG A 219 -45.85 5.21 -11.45
#